data_d6d79f85e2b4314ff9ecfa6e7f46bc4a
#
_entry.id   d6d79f85e2b4314ff9ecfa6e7f46bc4a
#
_cell.length_a   1.000
_cell.length_b   1.000
_cell.length_c   1.000
_cell.angle_alpha   90.00
_cell.angle_beta   90.00
_cell.angle_gamma   90.00
#
_symmetry.space_group_name_H-M   'P 1'
#
loop_
_entity.id
_entity.type
_entity.pdbx_description
1 polymer ?
#
loop_
_entity_poly.entity_id
_entity_poly.type
_entity_poly.pdbx_seq_one_letter_code
_entity_poly.pdbx_strand_id
1 'polypeptide(L)'
;MSNYSRGRAFEYAVRDDMRGRGFVAVRSPASKSPADVYCMSRDMDVLIQCKADGKLPPKEWNDFMDYCDKAGAIPVLAMRDNRGRGIVYKLLTDRKRRGGRQPMVDWIPPEKE
;
A
#
# COMPACT_ATOMS: atom_id res chain seq x y z
N MET A 1 1.02 14.77 18.13
CA MET A 1 0.80 13.38 17.70
C MET A 1 2.14 12.77 17.34
N SER A 2 2.43 11.56 17.78
CA SER A 2 3.68 10.88 17.48
C SER A 2 3.70 10.38 16.04
N ASN A 3 4.90 10.10 15.51
CA ASN A 3 5.04 9.51 14.16
C ASN A 3 4.33 8.16 14.06
N TYR A 4 4.35 7.36 15.13
CA TYR A 4 3.65 6.09 15.18
C TYR A 4 2.14 6.29 15.04
N SER A 5 1.56 7.25 15.77
CA SER A 5 0.13 7.53 15.70
C SER A 5 -0.31 8.03 14.33
N ARG A 6 0.52 8.87 13.68
CA ARG A 6 0.23 9.37 12.34
C ARG A 6 0.28 8.26 11.30
N GLY A 7 1.27 7.38 11.41
CA GLY A 7 1.39 6.24 10.52
C GLY A 7 0.18 5.32 10.63
N ARG A 8 -0.24 5.01 11.85
CA ARG A 8 -1.41 4.18 12.09
C ARG A 8 -2.70 4.82 11.59
N ALA A 9 -2.84 6.13 11.79
CA ALA A 9 -4.00 6.86 11.28
C ALA A 9 -4.08 6.79 9.75
N PHE A 10 -2.96 6.89 9.07
CA PHE A 10 -2.92 6.75 7.62
C PHE A 10 -3.32 5.35 7.17
N GLU A 11 -2.84 4.32 7.86
CA GLU A 11 -3.21 2.93 7.56
C GLU A 11 -4.72 2.72 7.71
N TYR A 12 -5.32 3.28 8.75
CA TYR A 12 -6.78 3.23 8.93
C TYR A 12 -7.50 3.95 7.79
N ALA A 13 -7.00 5.11 7.37
CA ALA A 13 -7.60 5.86 6.26
C ALA A 13 -7.56 5.06 4.95
N VAL A 14 -6.45 4.40 4.67
CA VAL A 14 -6.31 3.54 3.49
C VAL A 14 -7.28 2.36 3.57
N ARG A 15 -7.34 1.69 4.73
CA ARG A 15 -8.29 0.60 4.93
C ARG A 15 -9.72 1.05 4.66
N ASP A 16 -10.11 2.20 5.21
CA ASP A 16 -11.46 2.70 5.08
C ASP A 16 -11.78 3.11 3.65
N ASP A 17 -10.81 3.70 2.94
CA ASP A 17 -10.98 4.03 1.53
C ASP A 17 -11.21 2.76 0.68
N MET A 18 -10.42 1.72 0.93
CA MET A 18 -10.58 0.47 0.19
C MET A 18 -11.91 -0.21 0.51
N ARG A 19 -12.35 -0.16 1.78
CA ARG A 19 -13.68 -0.65 2.16
C ARG A 19 -14.78 0.12 1.46
N GLY A 20 -14.62 1.42 1.34
CA GLY A 20 -15.58 2.26 0.61
C GLY A 20 -15.68 1.91 -0.87
N ARG A 21 -14.66 1.28 -1.43
CA ARG A 21 -14.64 0.81 -2.82
C ARG A 21 -15.15 -0.63 -2.97
N GLY A 22 -15.57 -1.26 -1.87
CA GLY A 22 -16.15 -2.60 -1.90
C GLY A 22 -15.18 -3.74 -1.63
N PHE A 23 -13.95 -3.44 -1.21
CA PHE A 23 -13.00 -4.47 -0.80
C PHE A 23 -13.24 -4.90 0.65
N VAL A 24 -12.96 -6.15 0.95
CA VAL A 24 -12.70 -6.56 2.33
C VAL A 24 -11.27 -6.08 2.63
N ALA A 25 -11.13 -5.21 3.61
CA ALA A 25 -9.82 -4.63 3.91
C ALA A 25 -9.56 -4.66 5.40
N VAL A 26 -8.35 -5.12 5.77
CA VAL A 26 -7.92 -5.21 7.16
C VAL A 26 -6.48 -4.71 7.28
N ARG A 27 -6.18 -4.05 8.40
CA ARG A 27 -4.81 -3.70 8.74
C ARG A 27 -4.06 -4.94 9.20
N SER A 28 -2.77 -4.98 8.91
CA SER A 28 -1.91 -5.99 9.51
C SER A 28 -1.93 -5.83 11.04
N PRO A 29 -2.23 -6.90 11.80
CA PRO A 29 -2.38 -6.79 13.26
C PRO A 29 -1.06 -6.57 13.99
N ALA A 30 0.07 -6.86 13.35
CA ALA A 30 1.39 -6.64 13.93
C ALA A 30 2.30 -6.14 12.83
N SER A 31 3.19 -5.20 13.16
CA SER A 31 4.13 -4.59 12.21
C SER A 31 5.21 -5.57 11.72
N LYS A 32 4.88 -6.84 11.56
CA LYS A 32 5.82 -7.91 11.19
C LYS A 32 5.68 -8.36 9.74
N SER A 33 4.61 -7.96 9.10
CA SER A 33 4.38 -8.29 7.70
C SER A 33 4.87 -7.13 6.83
N PRO A 34 5.39 -7.41 5.62
CA PRO A 34 5.74 -6.34 4.68
C PRO A 34 4.55 -5.49 4.21
N ALA A 35 3.33 -5.98 4.38
CA ALA A 35 2.13 -5.25 3.99
C ALA A 35 1.46 -4.62 5.19
N ASP A 36 0.93 -3.42 5.03
CA ASP A 36 0.22 -2.70 6.09
C ASP A 36 -1.29 -2.91 6.02
N VAL A 37 -1.84 -3.04 4.83
CA VAL A 37 -3.27 -3.26 4.62
C VAL A 37 -3.45 -4.39 3.61
N TYR A 38 -4.32 -5.32 3.95
CA TYR A 38 -4.68 -6.46 3.12
C TYR A 38 -6.07 -6.23 2.56
N CYS A 39 -6.20 -6.24 1.25
CA CYS A 39 -7.47 -6.00 0.57
C CYS A 39 -7.82 -7.20 -0.29
N MET A 40 -9.04 -7.68 -0.14
CA MET A 40 -9.51 -8.86 -0.85
C MET A 40 -10.82 -8.55 -1.57
N SER A 41 -10.97 -9.10 -2.75
CA SER A 41 -12.20 -9.06 -3.49
C SER A 41 -12.36 -10.35 -4.28
N ARG A 42 -13.49 -10.49 -4.95
CA ARG A 42 -13.72 -11.66 -5.79
C ARG A 42 -12.73 -11.76 -6.94
N ASP A 43 -12.32 -10.61 -7.47
CA ASP A 43 -11.55 -10.55 -8.71
C ASP A 43 -10.06 -10.39 -8.47
N MET A 44 -9.66 -9.82 -7.33
CA MET A 44 -8.25 -9.52 -7.08
C MET A 44 -7.98 -9.38 -5.59
N ASP A 45 -6.76 -9.72 -5.21
CA ASP A 45 -6.21 -9.43 -3.89
C ASP A 45 -5.15 -8.34 -4.06
N VAL A 46 -5.21 -7.35 -3.19
CA VAL A 46 -4.30 -6.20 -3.22
C VAL A 46 -3.64 -6.06 -1.86
N LEU A 47 -2.33 -5.99 -1.84
CA LEU A 47 -1.60 -5.71 -0.62
C LEU A 47 -1.02 -4.30 -0.73
N ILE A 48 -1.11 -3.53 0.37
CA ILE A 48 -0.75 -2.12 0.34
C ILE A 48 0.30 -1.84 1.42
N GLN A 49 1.40 -1.21 1.00
CA GLN A 49 2.34 -0.55 1.90
C GLN A 49 1.92 0.90 2.03
N CYS A 50 1.87 1.40 3.25
CA CYS A 50 1.45 2.77 3.51
C CYS A 50 2.67 3.61 3.91
N LYS A 51 3.03 4.57 3.07
CA LYS A 51 4.11 5.53 3.33
C LYS A 51 3.59 6.90 2.93
N ALA A 52 3.17 7.69 3.90
CA ALA A 52 2.56 8.99 3.63
C ALA A 52 3.45 9.89 2.76
N ASP A 53 4.78 9.82 2.93
CA ASP A 53 5.75 10.57 2.13
C ASP A 53 6.12 9.87 0.81
N GLY A 54 5.58 8.69 0.55
CA GLY A 54 5.84 7.96 -0.68
C GLY A 54 7.21 7.32 -0.78
N LYS A 55 7.99 7.30 0.29
CA LYS A 55 9.37 6.80 0.26
C LYS A 55 9.44 5.40 0.86
N LEU A 56 9.75 4.43 0.03
CA LEU A 56 9.91 3.05 0.43
C LEU A 56 11.33 2.59 0.06
N PRO A 57 12.19 2.33 1.06
CA PRO A 57 13.57 1.95 0.78
C PRO A 57 13.68 0.63 -0.01
N PRO A 58 14.78 0.41 -0.75
CA PRO A 58 14.92 -0.77 -1.59
C PRO A 58 14.70 -2.11 -0.90
N LYS A 59 15.22 -2.28 0.31
CA LYS A 59 15.03 -3.53 1.02
C LYS A 59 13.55 -3.79 1.34
N GLU A 60 12.87 -2.80 1.91
CA GLU A 60 11.46 -2.91 2.22
C GLU A 60 10.62 -3.09 0.94
N TRP A 61 10.97 -2.36 -0.12
CA TRP A 61 10.30 -2.46 -1.41
C TRP A 61 10.37 -3.89 -1.96
N ASN A 62 11.58 -4.44 -1.99
CA ASN A 62 11.81 -5.75 -2.58
C ASN A 62 11.23 -6.89 -1.72
N ASP A 63 11.31 -6.77 -0.40
CA ASP A 63 10.65 -7.71 0.51
C ASP A 63 9.14 -7.70 0.30
N PHE A 64 8.56 -6.52 0.10
CA PHE A 64 7.13 -6.38 -0.16
C PHE A 64 6.75 -7.00 -1.52
N MET A 65 7.56 -6.74 -2.56
CA MET A 65 7.33 -7.36 -3.88
C MET A 65 7.35 -8.87 -3.80
N ASP A 66 8.33 -9.44 -3.10
CA ASP A 66 8.43 -10.89 -2.92
C ASP A 66 7.22 -11.44 -2.16
N TYR A 67 6.77 -10.72 -1.15
CA TYR A 67 5.60 -11.10 -0.35
C TYR A 67 4.33 -11.12 -1.20
N CYS A 68 4.14 -10.10 -2.02
CA CYS A 68 2.98 -10.00 -2.91
C CYS A 68 3.03 -11.08 -3.99
N ASP A 69 4.20 -11.34 -4.55
CA ASP A 69 4.39 -12.40 -5.55
C ASP A 69 4.02 -13.77 -4.98
N LYS A 70 4.48 -14.05 -3.77
CA LYS A 70 4.17 -15.29 -3.07
C LYS A 70 2.67 -15.44 -2.81
N ALA A 71 1.99 -14.35 -2.51
CA ALA A 71 0.56 -14.35 -2.23
C ALA A 71 -0.30 -14.29 -3.50
N GLY A 72 0.29 -14.04 -4.66
CA GLY A 72 -0.47 -13.79 -5.88
C GLY A 72 -1.24 -12.48 -5.84
N ALA A 73 -0.75 -11.50 -5.08
CA ALA A 73 -1.46 -10.25 -4.85
C ALA A 73 -0.81 -9.09 -5.61
N ILE A 74 -1.61 -8.07 -5.88
CA ILE A 74 -1.15 -6.85 -6.56
C ILE A 74 -0.40 -5.97 -5.55
N PRO A 75 0.86 -5.56 -5.83
CA PRO A 75 1.63 -4.73 -4.90
C PRO A 75 1.35 -3.25 -5.11
N VAL A 76 0.87 -2.58 -4.07
CA VAL A 76 0.48 -1.17 -4.14
C VAL A 76 1.12 -0.38 -3.01
N LEU A 77 1.59 0.82 -3.34
CA LEU A 77 2.05 1.80 -2.37
C LEU A 77 0.99 2.88 -2.24
N ALA A 78 0.55 3.15 -1.02
CA ALA A 78 -0.35 4.26 -0.74
C ALA A 78 0.45 5.41 -0.12
N MET A 79 0.20 6.63 -0.60
CA MET A 79 0.85 7.83 -0.10
C MET A 79 -0.15 8.97 -0.02
N ARG A 80 0.20 10.04 0.66
CA ARG A 80 -0.59 11.26 0.65
C ARG A 80 -0.38 12.01 -0.67
N ASP A 81 -1.41 12.72 -1.10
CA ASP A 81 -1.29 13.59 -2.26
C ASP A 81 -0.46 14.84 -1.89
N ASN A 82 -0.22 15.72 -2.87
CA ASN A 82 0.60 16.92 -2.67
C ASN A 82 0.05 17.88 -1.61
N ARG A 83 -1.23 17.76 -1.29
CA ARG A 83 -1.89 18.59 -0.27
C ARG A 83 -1.92 17.94 1.09
N GLY A 84 -1.46 16.68 1.18
CA GLY A 84 -1.45 15.91 2.42
C GLY A 84 -2.83 15.45 2.89
N ARG A 85 -3.85 15.51 2.06
CA ARG A 85 -5.23 15.21 2.43
C ARG A 85 -5.78 13.95 1.78
N GLY A 86 -5.49 13.75 0.49
CA GLY A 86 -5.99 12.63 -0.26
C GLY A 86 -5.03 11.45 -0.20
N ILE A 87 -5.50 10.33 -0.73
CA ILE A 87 -4.70 9.11 -0.85
C ILE A 87 -4.42 8.90 -2.33
N VAL A 88 -3.14 8.70 -2.65
CA VAL A 88 -2.69 8.36 -3.99
C VAL A 88 -2.14 6.95 -3.94
N TYR A 89 -2.54 6.13 -4.89
CA TYR A 89 -2.09 4.74 -4.99
C TYR A 89 -1.15 4.59 -6.18
N LYS A 90 -0.08 3.84 -5.96
CA LYS A 90 0.89 3.52 -7.00
C LYS A 90 1.06 2.01 -7.10
N LEU A 91 0.98 1.49 -8.32
CA LEU A 91 1.27 0.09 -8.58
C LEU A 91 2.78 -0.07 -8.72
N LEU A 92 3.37 -0.97 -7.94
CA LEU A 92 4.79 -1.28 -8.05
C LEU A 92 5.00 -2.20 -9.27
N THR A 93 5.92 -1.82 -10.14
CA THR A 93 6.09 -2.51 -11.42
C THR A 93 7.35 -3.35 -11.50
N ASP A 94 8.32 -3.14 -10.61
CA ASP A 94 9.58 -3.88 -10.62
C ASP A 94 10.27 -3.75 -9.27
N ARG A 95 11.36 -4.50 -9.09
CA ARG A 95 12.21 -4.39 -7.92
C ARG A 95 12.94 -3.05 -7.95
N LYS A 96 13.21 -2.52 -6.77
CA LYS A 96 13.89 -1.23 -6.64
C LYS A 96 15.39 -1.43 -6.44
N ARG A 97 16.19 -0.66 -7.15
CA ARG A 97 17.64 -0.64 -7.00
C ARG A 97 18.06 0.52 -6.13
N ARG A 98 19.16 0.34 -5.42
CA ARG A 98 19.74 1.39 -4.60
C ARG A 98 20.12 2.58 -5.48
N GLY A 99 19.67 3.78 -5.11
CA GLY A 99 19.94 5.00 -5.86
C GLY A 99 19.14 5.17 -7.14
N GLY A 100 18.27 4.20 -7.47
CA GLY A 100 17.44 4.27 -8.66
C GLY A 100 16.09 4.89 -8.40
N ARG A 101 15.32 5.06 -9.48
CA ARG A 101 13.93 5.51 -9.39
C ARG A 101 13.07 4.48 -8.67
N GLN A 102 11.94 4.92 -8.14
CA GLN A 102 10.91 4.02 -7.66
C GLN A 102 10.10 3.52 -8.86
N PRO A 103 10.21 2.23 -9.24
CA PRO A 103 9.51 1.70 -10.42
C PRO A 103 8.03 1.48 -10.08
N MET A 104 7.23 2.50 -10.30
CA MET A 104 5.82 2.47 -10.00
C MET A 104 5.05 3.36 -10.98
N VAL A 105 3.77 3.08 -11.15
CA VAL A 105 2.87 3.84 -12.02
C VAL A 105 1.61 4.19 -11.23
N ASP A 106 0.92 5.23 -11.67
CA ASP A 106 -0.36 5.59 -11.07
C ASP A 106 -1.34 4.42 -11.16
N TRP A 107 -2.09 4.22 -10.10
CA TRP A 107 -3.07 3.16 -10.05
C TRP A 107 -4.32 3.65 -9.34
N ILE A 108 -5.47 3.40 -9.94
CA ILE A 108 -6.75 3.75 -9.36
C ILE A 108 -7.43 2.44 -8.95
N PRO A 109 -7.65 2.22 -7.63
CA PRO A 109 -8.34 1.02 -7.20
C PRO A 109 -9.73 0.97 -7.82
N PRO A 110 -10.12 -0.17 -8.39
CA PRO A 110 -11.47 -0.29 -8.93
C PRO A 110 -12.50 -0.25 -7.80
N GLU A 111 -13.69 0.23 -8.12
CA GLU A 111 -14.81 0.15 -7.21
C GLU A 111 -15.52 -1.18 -7.43
N LYS A 112 -15.83 -1.87 -6.32
CA LYS A 112 -16.50 -3.16 -6.33
C LYS A 112 -17.93 -2.99 -5.85
N GLU A 113 -18.82 -3.72 -6.47
CA GLU A 113 -20.25 -3.75 -6.10
C GLU A 113 -20.52 -4.84 -5.06
#